data_842ab26e5ea9f11a11529dd806bed393
#
_entry.id   842ab26e5ea9f11a11529dd806bed393
#
_cell.length_a   1.000
_cell.length_b   1.000
_cell.length_c   1.000
_cell.angle_alpha   90.00
_cell.angle_beta   90.00
_cell.angle_gamma   90.00
#
_symmetry.space_group_name_H-M   'P 1'
#
loop_
_entity.id
_entity.type
_entity.pdbx_description
1 polymer ?
#
loop_
_entity_poly.entity_id
_entity_poly.type
_entity_poly.pdbx_seq_one_letter_code
_entity_poly.pdbx_strand_id
1 'polypeptide(L)'
;MKINISELFKYRQYIDAPVCYCLDRKDYKVCDISVYQTEPDTPFQRYISLLQVDEKTIQDNYIQSLNDKHILREYQNTNLCFNAFVDNKGLGEDWWKYYTTAIFELEKTWCEENNIAYVYDL
;
A
#
# COMPACT_ATOMS: atom_id res chain seq x y z
N MET A 1 3.17 -9.39 20.95
CA MET A 1 2.96 -8.08 20.31
C MET A 1 2.61 -8.31 18.84
N LYS A 2 1.63 -7.58 18.34
CA LYS A 2 1.17 -7.72 16.95
C LYS A 2 0.88 -6.35 16.38
N ILE A 3 1.10 -6.20 15.07
CA ILE A 3 0.73 -4.96 14.37
C ILE A 3 -0.64 -5.13 13.72
N ASN A 4 -1.41 -4.05 13.69
CA ASN A 4 -2.70 -4.04 12.99
C ASN A 4 -2.48 -3.64 11.53
N ILE A 5 -2.97 -4.45 10.60
CA ILE A 5 -2.85 -4.19 9.17
C ILE A 5 -3.47 -2.83 8.80
N SER A 6 -4.57 -2.44 9.47
CA SER A 6 -5.18 -1.13 9.22
C SER A 6 -4.25 0.03 9.57
N GLU A 7 -3.36 -0.12 10.56
CA GLU A 7 -2.35 0.90 10.87
C GLU A 7 -1.32 1.00 9.74
N LEU A 8 -0.84 -0.12 9.23
CA LEU A 8 0.08 -0.11 8.08
C LEU A 8 -0.55 0.57 6.87
N PHE A 9 -1.84 0.34 6.64
CA PHE A 9 -2.55 0.98 5.55
C PHE A 9 -2.54 2.50 5.65
N LYS A 10 -2.65 3.06 6.85
CA LYS A 10 -2.61 4.50 7.07
C LYS A 10 -1.27 5.12 6.67
N TYR A 11 -0.18 4.36 6.81
CA TYR A 11 1.17 4.82 6.52
C TYR A 11 1.70 4.25 5.20
N ARG A 12 0.82 3.82 4.31
CA ARG A 12 1.23 3.22 3.04
C ARG A 12 2.06 4.21 2.22
N GLN A 13 3.07 3.70 1.59
CA GLN A 13 4.01 4.47 0.78
C GLN A 13 3.96 3.97 -0.66
N TYR A 14 4.31 4.83 -1.59
CA TYR A 14 4.27 4.51 -3.01
C TYR A 14 5.69 4.32 -3.54
N ILE A 15 5.82 3.42 -4.52
CA ILE A 15 7.11 3.02 -5.08
C ILE A 15 7.86 4.19 -5.75
N ASP A 16 7.13 5.19 -6.23
CA ASP A 16 7.67 6.37 -6.88
C ASP A 16 7.86 7.58 -5.95
N ALA A 17 7.62 7.40 -4.66
CA ALA A 17 7.76 8.44 -3.66
C ALA A 17 8.93 8.13 -2.71
N PRO A 18 9.53 9.15 -2.08
CA PRO A 18 10.56 8.92 -1.07
C PRO A 18 10.01 8.12 0.11
N VAL A 19 10.85 7.26 0.69
CA VAL A 19 10.50 6.52 1.91
C VAL A 19 10.44 7.51 3.07
N CYS A 20 9.30 7.54 3.76
CA CYS A 20 9.04 8.46 4.87
C CYS A 20 8.95 7.76 6.22
N TYR A 21 8.59 6.47 6.23
CA TYR A 21 8.28 5.74 7.45
C TYR A 21 8.98 4.40 7.50
N CYS A 22 9.26 3.96 8.73
CA CYS A 22 9.79 2.63 9.00
C CYS A 22 9.06 2.04 10.20
N LEU A 23 9.18 0.73 10.39
CA LEU A 23 8.64 0.04 11.55
C LEU A 23 9.76 -0.24 12.53
N ASP A 24 9.55 0.14 13.80
CA ASP A 24 10.44 -0.23 14.90
C ASP A 24 9.98 -1.59 15.42
N ARG A 25 10.83 -2.61 15.27
CA ARG A 25 10.53 -3.97 15.72
C ARG A 25 10.46 -4.12 17.22
N LYS A 26 11.05 -3.18 17.96
CA LYS A 26 11.08 -3.24 19.42
C LYS A 26 9.68 -3.15 20.02
N ASP A 27 8.85 -2.27 19.48
CA ASP A 27 7.52 -1.99 20.01
C ASP A 27 6.42 -2.06 18.95
N TYR A 28 6.77 -2.43 17.72
CA TYR A 28 5.86 -2.48 16.57
C TYR A 28 5.16 -1.16 16.29
N LYS A 29 5.90 -0.06 16.44
CA LYS A 29 5.40 1.27 16.13
C LYS A 29 5.99 1.80 14.84
N VAL A 30 5.15 2.48 14.08
CA VAL A 30 5.61 3.19 12.88
C VAL A 30 6.27 4.48 13.33
N CYS A 31 7.45 4.75 12.79
CA CYS A 31 8.20 5.95 13.08
C CYS A 31 8.72 6.59 11.79
N ASP A 32 9.08 7.86 11.90
CA ASP A 32 9.65 8.61 10.79
C ASP A 32 11.02 8.04 10.43
N ILE A 33 11.37 8.02 9.15
CA ILE A 33 12.64 7.48 8.66
C ILE A 33 13.85 8.24 9.23
N SER A 34 13.65 9.47 9.71
CA SER A 34 14.72 10.25 10.32
C SER A 34 15.30 9.57 11.57
N VAL A 35 14.50 8.78 12.28
CA VAL A 35 14.96 7.99 13.43
C VAL A 35 16.07 7.03 13.01
N TYR A 36 15.90 6.37 11.87
CA TYR A 36 16.90 5.49 11.31
C TYR A 36 18.20 6.24 10.99
N GLN A 37 18.09 7.47 10.51
CA GLN A 37 19.25 8.30 10.15
C GLN A 37 19.99 8.85 11.38
N THR A 38 19.27 9.11 12.48
CA THR A 38 19.84 9.67 13.69
C THR A 38 20.46 8.64 14.63
N GLU A 39 20.17 7.34 14.41
CA GLU A 39 20.69 6.25 15.21
C GLU A 39 21.45 5.25 14.32
N PRO A 40 22.59 5.67 13.72
CA PRO A 40 23.28 4.83 12.72
C PRO A 40 23.86 3.54 13.30
N ASP A 41 24.10 3.49 14.61
CA ASP A 41 24.67 2.31 15.28
C ASP A 41 23.58 1.32 15.74
N THR A 42 22.31 1.62 15.46
CA THR A 42 21.22 0.72 15.80
C THR A 42 21.31 -0.57 14.98
N PRO A 43 21.07 -1.73 15.59
CA PRO A 43 21.11 -3.00 14.84
C PRO A 43 20.20 -2.90 13.61
N PHE A 44 20.74 -3.34 12.48
CA PHE A 44 20.06 -3.28 11.18
C PHE A 44 18.64 -3.85 11.22
N GLN A 45 18.42 -4.87 12.06
CA GLN A 45 17.14 -5.57 12.13
C GLN A 45 16.09 -4.86 12.97
N ARG A 46 16.44 -3.78 13.66
CA ARG A 46 15.47 -3.07 14.51
C ARG A 46 14.46 -2.29 13.68
N TYR A 47 14.93 -1.57 12.67
CA TYR A 47 14.09 -0.74 11.83
C TYR A 47 13.98 -1.34 10.43
N ILE A 48 12.76 -1.46 9.92
CA ILE A 48 12.53 -1.92 8.54
C ILE A 48 11.65 -0.91 7.82
N SER A 49 11.97 -0.66 6.55
CA SER A 49 11.15 0.19 5.69
C SER A 49 9.78 -0.44 5.50
N LEU A 50 8.74 0.38 5.55
CA LEU A 50 7.40 -0.09 5.26
C LEU A 50 7.29 -0.47 3.77
N LEU A 51 6.30 -1.32 3.48
CA LEU A 51 6.00 -1.72 2.12
C LEU A 51 5.78 -0.51 1.22
N GLN A 52 6.41 -0.51 0.04
CA GLN A 52 6.14 0.48 -1.00
C GLN A 52 5.17 -0.13 -2.00
N VAL A 53 4.11 0.60 -2.30
CA VAL A 53 2.99 0.14 -3.14
C VAL A 53 3.17 0.66 -4.56
N ASP A 54 3.08 -0.23 -5.54
CA ASP A 54 2.97 0.14 -6.94
C ASP A 54 1.49 0.33 -7.29
N GLU A 55 1.00 1.55 -7.08
CA GLU A 55 -0.41 1.89 -7.28
C GLU A 55 -0.83 1.72 -8.73
N LYS A 56 0.05 2.03 -9.68
CA LYS A 56 -0.25 1.89 -11.11
C LYS A 56 -0.56 0.44 -11.48
N THR A 57 0.19 -0.51 -10.93
CA THR A 57 -0.06 -1.94 -11.15
C THR A 57 -1.43 -2.34 -10.61
N ILE A 58 -1.81 -1.86 -9.42
CA ILE A 58 -3.13 -2.15 -8.84
C ILE A 58 -4.24 -1.57 -9.73
N GLN A 59 -4.07 -0.34 -10.22
CA GLN A 59 -5.01 0.30 -11.13
C GLN A 59 -5.19 -0.49 -12.42
N ASP A 60 -4.09 -0.88 -13.05
CA ASP A 60 -4.12 -1.64 -14.30
C ASP A 60 -4.82 -3.00 -14.09
N ASN A 61 -4.50 -3.68 -13.00
CA ASN A 61 -5.11 -4.97 -12.67
C ASN A 61 -6.61 -4.84 -12.43
N TYR A 62 -7.04 -3.74 -11.78
CA TYR A 62 -8.46 -3.49 -11.56
C TYR A 62 -9.20 -3.37 -12.88
N ILE A 63 -8.70 -2.53 -13.79
CA ILE A 63 -9.33 -2.32 -15.09
C ILE A 63 -9.41 -3.64 -15.88
N GLN A 64 -8.36 -4.43 -15.85
CA GLN A 64 -8.34 -5.77 -16.49
C GLN A 64 -9.40 -6.69 -15.87
N SER A 65 -9.60 -6.63 -14.57
CA SER A 65 -10.53 -7.50 -13.84
C SER A 65 -12.00 -7.24 -14.22
N LEU A 66 -12.31 -6.07 -14.76
CA LEU A 66 -13.67 -5.72 -15.17
C LEU A 66 -14.12 -6.47 -16.43
N ASN A 67 -13.20 -6.99 -17.22
CA ASN A 67 -13.47 -7.67 -18.50
C ASN A 67 -14.35 -6.85 -19.44
N ASP A 68 -14.17 -5.53 -19.45
CA ASP A 68 -14.94 -4.59 -20.27
C ASP A 68 -14.01 -3.91 -21.27
N LYS A 69 -14.12 -4.28 -22.54
CA LYS A 69 -13.23 -3.76 -23.59
C LYS A 69 -13.43 -2.25 -23.82
N HIS A 70 -14.65 -1.73 -23.62
CA HIS A 70 -14.91 -0.29 -23.75
C HIS A 70 -14.20 0.50 -22.66
N ILE A 71 -14.33 0.06 -21.41
CA ILE A 71 -13.68 0.71 -20.27
C ILE A 71 -12.16 0.64 -20.42
N LEU A 72 -11.63 -0.52 -20.80
CA LEU A 72 -10.18 -0.68 -21.02
C LEU A 72 -9.67 0.31 -22.08
N ARG A 73 -10.38 0.43 -23.19
CA ARG A 73 -10.00 1.35 -24.27
C ARG A 73 -10.04 2.80 -23.81
N GLU A 74 -11.11 3.19 -23.10
CA GLU A 74 -11.24 4.55 -22.57
C GLU A 74 -10.14 4.85 -21.56
N TYR A 75 -9.82 3.91 -20.69
CA TYR A 75 -8.75 4.03 -19.72
C TYR A 75 -7.39 4.29 -20.40
N GLN A 76 -7.10 3.56 -21.49
CA GLN A 76 -5.84 3.70 -22.22
C GLN A 76 -5.71 5.04 -22.92
N ASN A 77 -6.82 5.73 -23.19
CA ASN A 77 -6.85 6.97 -23.97
C ASN A 77 -7.30 8.19 -23.18
N THR A 78 -7.62 8.05 -21.89
CA THR A 78 -8.11 9.17 -21.08
C THR A 78 -6.96 10.04 -20.59
N ASN A 79 -7.25 11.35 -20.42
CA ASN A 79 -6.36 12.29 -19.74
C ASN A 79 -6.77 12.52 -18.29
N LEU A 80 -7.85 11.88 -17.82
CA LEU A 80 -8.30 11.99 -16.43
C LEU A 80 -7.37 11.24 -15.50
N CYS A 81 -7.21 11.73 -14.26
CA CYS A 81 -6.60 10.94 -13.21
C CYS A 81 -7.48 9.73 -12.91
N PHE A 82 -6.89 8.70 -12.32
CA PHE A 82 -7.59 7.42 -12.14
C PHE A 82 -8.87 7.56 -11.32
N ASN A 83 -8.82 8.31 -10.21
CA ASN A 83 -10.00 8.50 -9.36
C ASN A 83 -11.12 9.19 -10.10
N ALA A 84 -10.82 10.21 -10.89
CA ALA A 84 -11.83 10.90 -11.71
C ALA A 84 -12.41 9.97 -12.78
N PHE A 85 -11.57 9.14 -13.38
CA PHE A 85 -12.00 8.18 -14.40
C PHE A 85 -12.99 7.17 -13.82
N VAL A 86 -12.67 6.53 -12.69
CA VAL A 86 -13.56 5.52 -12.09
C VAL A 86 -14.85 6.15 -11.54
N ASP A 87 -14.79 7.36 -11.00
CA ASP A 87 -15.98 8.08 -10.54
C ASP A 87 -16.91 8.40 -11.71
N ASN A 88 -16.36 8.80 -12.84
CA ASN A 88 -17.12 9.07 -14.06
C ASN A 88 -17.84 7.83 -14.57
N LYS A 89 -17.28 6.65 -14.34
CA LYS A 89 -17.88 5.37 -14.73
C LYS A 89 -18.79 4.76 -13.67
N GLY A 90 -18.98 5.43 -12.54
CA GLY A 90 -19.77 4.91 -11.42
C GLY A 90 -19.12 3.75 -10.69
N LEU A 91 -17.78 3.65 -10.75
CA LEU A 91 -17.01 2.54 -10.20
C LEU A 91 -16.23 2.90 -8.93
N GLY A 92 -16.44 4.11 -8.38
CA GLY A 92 -15.63 4.58 -7.26
C GLY A 92 -15.66 3.67 -6.04
N GLU A 93 -16.85 3.19 -5.64
CA GLU A 93 -16.97 2.28 -4.48
C GLU A 93 -16.33 0.92 -4.76
N ASP A 94 -16.55 0.37 -5.95
CA ASP A 94 -15.99 -0.91 -6.34
C ASP A 94 -14.47 -0.86 -6.40
N TRP A 95 -13.94 0.21 -6.96
CA TRP A 95 -12.50 0.48 -6.98
C TRP A 95 -11.93 0.56 -5.58
N TRP A 96 -12.58 1.27 -4.66
CA TRP A 96 -12.10 1.40 -3.28
C TRP A 96 -12.01 0.05 -2.58
N LYS A 97 -13.01 -0.82 -2.76
CA LYS A 97 -12.98 -2.18 -2.22
C LYS A 97 -11.82 -2.98 -2.78
N TYR A 98 -11.62 -2.92 -4.10
CA TYR A 98 -10.55 -3.64 -4.76
C TYR A 98 -9.18 -3.15 -4.25
N TYR A 99 -9.00 -1.84 -4.21
CA TYR A 99 -7.77 -1.19 -3.79
C TYR A 99 -7.39 -1.55 -2.35
N THR A 100 -8.32 -1.39 -1.42
CA THR A 100 -8.05 -1.70 -0.01
C THR A 100 -7.74 -3.17 0.19
N THR A 101 -8.47 -4.06 -0.47
CA THR A 101 -8.21 -5.50 -0.39
C THR A 101 -6.83 -5.83 -0.93
N ALA A 102 -6.46 -5.26 -2.07
CA ALA A 102 -5.15 -5.50 -2.67
C ALA A 102 -4.01 -5.07 -1.76
N ILE A 103 -4.12 -3.88 -1.15
CA ILE A 103 -3.08 -3.37 -0.25
C ILE A 103 -3.01 -4.20 1.03
N PHE A 104 -4.14 -4.57 1.62
CA PHE A 104 -4.15 -5.42 2.83
C PHE A 104 -3.46 -6.76 2.57
N GLU A 105 -3.69 -7.38 1.42
CA GLU A 105 -3.02 -8.62 1.07
C GLU A 105 -1.51 -8.44 0.91
N LEU A 106 -1.08 -7.34 0.28
CA LEU A 106 0.34 -7.01 0.15
C LEU A 106 0.99 -6.80 1.52
N GLU A 107 0.30 -6.12 2.43
CA GLU A 107 0.81 -5.85 3.77
C GLU A 107 0.90 -7.10 4.62
N LYS A 108 -0.06 -8.02 4.49
CA LYS A 108 0.02 -9.33 5.14
C LYS A 108 1.26 -10.09 4.68
N THR A 109 1.48 -10.13 3.37
CA THR A 109 2.65 -10.79 2.78
C THR A 109 3.94 -10.15 3.29
N TRP A 110 3.98 -8.82 3.33
CA TRP A 110 5.13 -8.09 3.86
C TRP A 110 5.41 -8.47 5.32
N CYS A 111 4.38 -8.56 6.16
CA CYS A 111 4.52 -8.99 7.56
C CYS A 111 5.07 -10.41 7.63
N GLU A 112 4.53 -11.33 6.84
CA GLU A 112 4.98 -12.72 6.82
C GLU A 112 6.44 -12.84 6.38
N GLU A 113 6.83 -12.10 5.33
CA GLU A 113 8.19 -12.09 4.82
C GLU A 113 9.20 -11.53 5.82
N ASN A 114 8.75 -10.62 6.68
CA ASN A 114 9.61 -9.97 7.68
C ASN A 114 9.45 -10.59 9.09
N ASN A 115 8.71 -11.68 9.21
CA ASN A 115 8.46 -12.38 10.48
C ASN A 115 7.81 -11.47 11.52
N ILE A 116 6.86 -10.65 11.09
CA ILE A 116 6.12 -9.74 11.95
C ILE A 116 4.73 -10.32 12.22
N ALA A 117 4.39 -10.50 13.49
CA ALA A 117 3.05 -10.95 13.87
C ALA A 117 2.05 -9.82 13.61
N TYR A 118 0.90 -10.15 13.03
CA TYR A 118 -0.10 -9.15 12.69
C TYR A 118 -1.51 -9.61 13.02
N VAL A 119 -2.42 -8.63 13.14
CA VAL A 119 -3.86 -8.86 13.21
C VAL A 119 -4.52 -8.12 12.06
N TYR A 120 -5.59 -8.70 11.54
CA TYR A 120 -6.37 -8.12 10.45
C TYR A 120 -7.72 -7.73 11.02
N ASP A 121 -7.76 -6.53 11.56
CA ASP A 121 -8.94 -5.96 12.19
C ASP A 121 -9.37 -4.72 11.39
N LEU A 122 -10.51 -4.85 10.74
CA LEU A 122 -11.08 -3.77 9.92
C LEU A 122 -12.21 -3.08 10.66
#